data_54c5cb46c98e54a32b3611aac42d97b5
#
_entry.id   54c5cb46c98e54a32b3611aac42d97b5
#
_cell.length_a   1.000
_cell.length_b   1.000
_cell.length_c   1.000
_cell.angle_alpha   90.00
_cell.angle_beta   90.00
_cell.angle_gamma   90.00
#
_symmetry.space_group_name_H-M   'P 1'
#
loop_
_entity.id
_entity.type
_entity.pdbx_description
1 polymer ?
#
loop_
_entity_poly.entity_id
_entity_poly.type
_entity_poly.pdbx_seq_one_letter_code
_entity_poly.pdbx_strand_id
1 'polypeptide(L)'
;MMTTKTILTCALTGSVTPPKKHLGLPITPKEIAESGIEAAKAGAAIVHIHVRDPEKGIPSMDPELYREVVDRIRDDGTDVVINLTCGHGARLRPSDPDANDASGTSNSK
;
A
#
# COMPACT_ATOMS: atom_id res chain seq x y z
N MET A 1 5.45 -5.41 37.61
CA MET A 1 5.31 -4.30 36.63
C MET A 1 5.10 -4.89 35.25
N MET A 2 3.98 -4.56 34.62
CA MET A 2 3.75 -4.98 33.25
C MET A 2 4.34 -3.96 32.29
N THR A 3 5.24 -4.44 31.42
CA THR A 3 5.67 -3.67 30.26
C THR A 3 4.70 -3.92 29.13
N THR A 4 4.08 -2.87 28.63
CA THR A 4 3.24 -2.93 27.45
C THR A 4 4.05 -2.45 26.24
N LYS A 5 4.04 -3.26 25.19
CA LYS A 5 4.60 -2.88 23.91
C LYS A 5 3.48 -2.59 22.93
N THR A 6 3.59 -1.51 22.22
CA THR A 6 2.62 -1.12 21.21
C THR A 6 3.25 -1.32 19.81
N ILE A 7 2.52 -2.01 18.95
CA ILE A 7 2.94 -2.20 17.56
C ILE A 7 2.40 -1.01 16.76
N LEU A 8 3.30 -0.28 16.12
CA LEU A 8 2.95 0.86 15.29
C LEU A 8 2.98 0.45 13.82
N THR A 9 1.86 0.56 13.15
CA THR A 9 1.74 0.37 11.71
C THR A 9 1.63 1.71 11.02
N CYS A 10 2.49 1.96 10.04
CA CYS A 10 2.43 3.16 9.23
C CYS A 10 1.82 2.85 7.86
N ALA A 11 0.71 3.48 7.54
CA ALA A 11 0.08 3.40 6.23
C ALA A 11 0.66 4.52 5.34
N LEU A 12 1.39 4.16 4.31
CA LEU A 12 2.21 5.12 3.57
C LEU A 12 1.41 6.01 2.62
N THR A 13 0.46 5.45 1.88
CA THR A 13 -0.25 6.21 0.85
C THR A 13 -1.77 6.07 0.88
N GLY A 14 -2.27 4.98 1.42
CA GLY A 14 -3.70 4.65 1.33
C GLY A 14 -4.16 4.36 -0.11
N SER A 15 -5.45 4.10 -0.26
CA SER A 15 -6.07 3.70 -1.53
C SER A 15 -7.01 4.76 -2.12
N VAL A 16 -7.09 5.91 -1.50
CA VAL A 16 -8.02 6.97 -1.94
C VAL A 16 -7.28 7.93 -2.87
N THR A 17 -7.93 8.28 -3.97
CA THR A 17 -7.43 9.34 -4.84
C THR A 17 -7.74 10.68 -4.15
N PRO A 18 -6.72 11.48 -3.84
CA PRO A 18 -6.97 12.76 -3.20
C PRO A 18 -7.71 13.70 -4.16
N PRO A 19 -8.60 14.54 -3.64
CA PRO A 19 -9.33 15.50 -4.48
C PRO A 19 -8.43 16.55 -5.12
N LYS A 20 -7.27 16.78 -4.53
CA LYS A 20 -6.24 17.66 -5.07
C LYS A 20 -4.88 16.99 -4.92
N LYS A 21 -3.99 17.26 -5.86
CA LYS A 21 -2.64 16.74 -5.81
C LYS A 21 -1.93 17.25 -4.55
N HIS A 22 -1.54 16.33 -3.69
CA HIS A 22 -0.77 16.63 -2.50
C HIS A 22 0.71 16.37 -2.80
N LEU A 23 1.54 17.42 -2.68
CA LEU A 23 2.96 17.32 -3.04
C LEU A 23 3.77 16.36 -2.18
N GLY A 24 3.33 16.10 -0.95
CA GLY A 24 3.98 15.17 -0.03
C GLY A 24 3.54 13.73 -0.16
N LEU A 25 2.57 13.42 -1.04
CA LEU A 25 2.11 12.05 -1.22
C LEU A 25 3.12 11.25 -2.05
N PRO A 26 3.68 10.15 -1.50
CA PRO A 26 4.56 9.28 -2.29
C PRO A 26 3.75 8.60 -3.40
N ILE A 27 4.24 8.62 -4.61
CA ILE A 27 3.56 8.09 -5.78
C ILE A 27 4.39 6.98 -6.44
N THR A 28 5.66 7.26 -6.72
CA THR A 28 6.53 6.26 -7.37
C THR A 28 6.95 5.17 -6.40
N PRO A 29 7.28 3.97 -6.89
CA PRO A 29 7.81 2.91 -6.04
C PRO A 29 9.01 3.36 -5.21
N LYS A 30 9.87 4.18 -5.77
CA LYS A 30 11.01 4.75 -5.06
C LYS A 30 10.57 5.62 -3.89
N GLU A 31 9.65 6.55 -4.12
CA GLU A 31 9.13 7.45 -3.08
C GLU A 31 8.41 6.67 -1.97
N ILE A 32 7.63 5.66 -2.36
CA ILE A 32 6.91 4.81 -1.40
C ILE A 32 7.90 4.01 -0.56
N ALA A 33 8.92 3.43 -1.17
CA ALA A 33 9.96 2.69 -0.45
C ALA A 33 10.73 3.60 0.51
N GLU A 34 11.13 4.77 0.07
CA GLU A 34 11.83 5.75 0.91
C GLU A 34 10.98 6.15 2.11
N SER A 35 9.68 6.40 1.89
CA SER A 35 8.73 6.70 2.96
C SER A 35 8.63 5.56 3.98
N GLY A 36 8.60 4.32 3.50
CA GLY A 36 8.57 3.13 4.35
C GLY A 36 9.85 2.97 5.18
N ILE A 37 10.99 3.23 4.59
CA ILE A 37 12.29 3.18 5.28
C ILE A 37 12.36 4.26 6.36
N GLU A 38 11.93 5.46 6.06
CA GLU A 38 11.87 6.55 7.05
C GLU A 38 10.92 6.24 8.19
N ALA A 39 9.75 5.68 7.87
CA ALA A 39 8.78 5.26 8.89
C ALA A 39 9.38 4.19 9.83
N ALA A 40 10.09 3.22 9.28
CA ALA A 40 10.76 2.19 10.05
C ALA A 40 11.84 2.78 10.96
N LYS A 41 12.64 3.70 10.46
CA LYS A 41 13.65 4.41 11.26
C LYS A 41 13.03 5.24 12.39
N ALA A 42 11.83 5.75 12.18
CA ALA A 42 11.09 6.50 13.19
C ALA A 42 10.37 5.61 14.21
N GLY A 43 10.39 4.30 14.04
CA GLY A 43 9.86 3.33 15.01
C GLY A 43 8.68 2.49 14.55
N ALA A 44 8.26 2.59 13.30
CA ALA A 44 7.21 1.72 12.78
C ALA A 44 7.70 0.27 12.72
N ALA A 45 6.90 -0.64 13.26
CA ALA A 45 7.15 -2.08 13.18
C ALA A 45 6.63 -2.68 11.88
N ILE A 46 5.59 -2.08 11.34
CA ILE A 46 4.91 -2.54 10.12
C ILE A 46 4.69 -1.34 9.21
N VAL A 47 4.93 -1.52 7.92
CA VAL A 47 4.52 -0.56 6.89
C VAL A 47 3.43 -1.21 6.03
N HIS A 48 2.32 -0.49 5.86
CA HIS A 48 1.20 -0.91 5.03
C HIS A 48 1.27 -0.18 3.70
N ILE A 49 1.33 -0.94 2.62
CA ILE A 49 1.67 -0.42 1.30
C ILE A 49 0.51 -0.57 0.32
N HIS A 50 0.12 0.54 -0.26
CA HIS A 50 -0.61 0.61 -1.51
C HIS A 50 0.32 1.22 -2.55
N VAL A 51 0.33 0.68 -3.75
CA VAL A 51 1.09 1.27 -4.85
C VAL A 51 0.20 2.11 -5.73
N ARG A 52 0.82 3.00 -6.49
CA ARG A 52 0.14 3.93 -7.37
C ARG A 52 0.76 3.89 -8.76
N ASP A 53 -0.06 4.20 -9.75
CA ASP A 53 0.45 4.42 -11.09
C ASP A 53 1.43 5.59 -11.07
N PRO A 54 2.69 5.39 -11.49
CA PRO A 54 3.71 6.44 -11.37
C PRO A 54 3.41 7.69 -12.19
N GLU A 55 2.66 7.56 -13.27
CA GLU A 55 2.32 8.68 -14.14
C GLU A 55 1.06 9.40 -13.69
N LYS A 56 0.01 8.63 -13.34
CA LYS A 56 -1.31 9.16 -13.02
C LYS A 56 -1.49 9.45 -11.54
N GLY A 57 -0.72 8.80 -10.66
CA GLY A 57 -0.82 8.95 -9.22
C GLY A 57 -2.04 8.26 -8.59
N ILE A 58 -2.85 7.56 -9.38
CA ILE A 58 -4.01 6.83 -8.88
C ILE A 58 -3.61 5.46 -8.32
N PRO A 59 -4.39 4.89 -7.40
CA PRO A 59 -4.10 3.56 -6.87
C PRO A 59 -3.99 2.51 -7.97
N SER A 60 -3.03 1.61 -7.82
CA SER A 60 -2.77 0.51 -8.76
C SER A 60 -2.66 -0.81 -8.00
N MET A 61 -2.93 -1.90 -8.68
CA MET A 61 -2.74 -3.26 -8.18
C MET A 61 -1.67 -4.01 -8.97
N ASP A 62 -0.84 -3.30 -9.74
CA ASP A 62 0.21 -3.91 -10.55
C ASP A 62 1.24 -4.61 -9.64
N PRO A 63 1.43 -5.94 -9.79
CA PRO A 63 2.38 -6.68 -8.96
C PRO A 63 3.83 -6.20 -9.11
N GLU A 64 4.21 -5.68 -10.26
CA GLU A 64 5.58 -5.22 -10.50
C GLU A 64 5.89 -3.95 -9.69
N LEU A 65 4.90 -3.08 -9.49
CA LEU A 65 5.06 -1.92 -8.63
C LEU A 65 5.27 -2.34 -7.17
N TYR A 66 4.49 -3.33 -6.70
CA TYR A 66 4.69 -3.89 -5.36
C TYR A 66 6.07 -4.52 -5.21
N ARG A 67 6.49 -5.30 -6.20
CA ARG A 67 7.79 -5.94 -6.19
C ARG A 67 8.91 -4.92 -6.06
N GLU A 68 8.86 -3.86 -6.83
CA GLU A 68 9.88 -2.82 -6.79
C GLU A 68 9.96 -2.16 -5.40
N VAL A 69 8.81 -1.84 -4.79
CA VAL A 69 8.78 -1.25 -3.44
C VAL A 69 9.42 -2.20 -2.43
N VAL A 70 9.03 -3.47 -2.45
CA VAL A 70 9.57 -4.49 -1.53
C VAL A 70 11.08 -4.63 -1.71
N ASP A 71 11.54 -4.77 -2.94
CA ASP A 71 12.96 -4.94 -3.24
C ASP A 71 13.77 -3.74 -2.75
N ARG A 72 13.28 -2.52 -2.98
CA ARG A 72 13.96 -1.31 -2.50
C ARG A 72 14.07 -1.25 -0.98
N ILE A 73 13.01 -1.63 -0.26
CA ILE A 73 13.04 -1.66 1.21
C ILE A 73 14.02 -2.73 1.70
N ARG A 74 13.99 -3.91 1.11
CA ARG A 74 14.89 -5.02 1.50
C ARG A 74 16.34 -4.74 1.15
N ASP A 75 16.60 -4.14 0.01
CA ASP A 75 17.95 -3.77 -0.42
C ASP A 75 18.58 -2.71 0.50
N ASP A 76 17.77 -1.86 1.12
CA ASP A 76 18.24 -0.91 2.13
C ASP A 76 18.71 -1.62 3.42
N GLY A 77 18.33 -2.86 3.62
CA GLY A 77 18.61 -3.61 4.85
C GLY A 77 17.66 -3.30 6.00
N THR A 78 16.59 -2.57 5.72
CA THR A 78 15.58 -2.21 6.73
C THR A 78 14.79 -3.43 7.17
N ASP A 79 14.79 -3.71 8.46
CA ASP A 79 14.04 -4.81 9.07
C ASP A 79 12.67 -4.31 9.56
N VAL A 80 11.72 -4.30 8.68
CA VAL A 80 10.34 -3.91 8.96
C VAL A 80 9.39 -4.95 8.37
N VAL A 81 8.27 -5.19 9.02
CA VAL A 81 7.23 -6.05 8.46
C VAL A 81 6.53 -5.29 7.33
N ILE A 82 6.48 -5.91 6.17
CA ILE A 82 5.83 -5.34 4.99
C ILE A 82 4.45 -5.98 4.85
N ASN A 83 3.42 -5.17 4.93
CA ASN A 83 2.04 -5.57 4.73
C ASN A 83 1.54 -5.01 3.40
N LEU A 84 1.30 -5.89 2.44
CA LEU A 84 0.80 -5.51 1.12
C LEU A 84 -0.72 -5.64 1.09
N THR A 85 -1.38 -4.66 0.51
CA THR A 85 -2.84 -4.73 0.32
C THR A 85 -3.20 -5.70 -0.80
N CYS A 86 -4.33 -6.39 -0.64
CA CYS A 86 -4.83 -7.35 -1.62
C CYS A 86 -6.04 -6.83 -2.41
N GLY A 87 -6.38 -5.57 -2.30
CA GLY A 87 -7.54 -5.06 -2.99
C GLY A 87 -7.68 -3.55 -2.97
N HIS A 88 -8.74 -3.07 -3.57
CA HIS A 88 -9.06 -1.65 -3.66
C HIS A 88 -9.67 -1.12 -2.34
N GLY A 89 -8.99 -1.30 -1.23
CA GLY A 89 -9.47 -0.83 0.07
C GLY A 89 -10.65 -1.63 0.61
N ALA A 90 -10.64 -2.94 0.40
CA ALA A 90 -11.68 -3.88 0.88
C ALA A 90 -13.11 -3.50 0.43
N ARG A 91 -13.23 -2.79 -0.67
CA ARG A 91 -14.54 -2.41 -1.20
C ARG A 91 -15.11 -3.52 -2.05
N LEU A 92 -16.34 -3.90 -1.74
CA LEU A 92 -17.10 -4.79 -2.60
C LEU A 92 -17.39 -4.08 -3.93
N ARG A 93 -17.04 -4.73 -5.03
CA ARG A 93 -17.34 -4.25 -6.38
C ARG A 93 -18.07 -5.37 -7.12
N PRO A 94 -19.39 -5.36 -7.14
CA PRO A 94 -20.11 -6.26 -8.02
C PRO A 94 -19.70 -5.99 -9.47
N SER A 95 -19.23 -7.02 -10.14
CA SER A 95 -18.76 -6.89 -11.53
C SER A 95 -19.88 -6.78 -12.54
N ASP A 96 -21.05 -7.26 -12.17
CA ASP A 96 -22.24 -7.29 -13.00
C ASP A 96 -23.46 -7.22 -12.09
N PRO A 97 -24.44 -6.34 -12.36
CA PRO A 97 -25.68 -6.27 -11.58
C PRO A 97 -26.44 -7.59 -11.53
N ASP A 98 -26.29 -8.42 -12.54
CA ASP A 98 -26.94 -9.73 -12.64
C ASP A 98 -26.07 -10.87 -12.13
N ALA A 99 -24.83 -10.60 -11.74
CA ALA A 99 -23.95 -11.60 -11.21
C ALA A 99 -24.23 -11.88 -9.75
N ASN A 100 -24.35 -13.15 -9.39
CA ASN A 100 -24.43 -13.60 -8.01
C ASN A 100 -23.07 -13.52 -7.29
N ASP A 101 -22.08 -12.94 -7.92
CA ASP A 101 -20.74 -12.81 -7.39
C ASP A 101 -20.60 -11.53 -6.60
N ALA A 102 -20.70 -11.65 -5.29
CA ALA A 102 -20.48 -10.56 -4.36
C ALA A 102 -19.04 -10.45 -3.88
N SER A 103 -18.11 -11.18 -4.49
CA SER A 103 -16.72 -11.24 -4.03
C SER A 103 -15.91 -10.00 -4.33
N GLY A 104 -16.39 -9.13 -5.17
CA GLY A 104 -15.67 -7.94 -5.63
C GLY A 104 -14.50 -8.25 -6.56
N THR A 105 -14.25 -9.51 -6.83
CA THR A 105 -13.34 -9.91 -7.89
C THR A 105 -14.11 -9.80 -9.20
N SER A 106 -13.61 -9.01 -10.11
CA SER A 106 -14.16 -9.05 -11.44
C SER A 106 -13.94 -10.45 -11.98
N ASN A 107 -15.02 -11.15 -12.28
CA ASN A 107 -14.90 -12.20 -13.24
C ASN A 107 -14.54 -11.55 -14.55
N SER A 108 -13.26 -11.33 -14.74
CA SER A 108 -12.75 -11.03 -16.06
C SER A 108 -13.01 -12.24 -16.92
N LYS A 109 -14.07 -12.22 -17.62
CA LYS A 109 -14.21 -13.04 -18.79
C LYS A 109 -13.72 -12.27 -19.98
#